data_6d82393963a8236e6e5d406e4efb7e90
#
_entry.id   6d82393963a8236e6e5d406e4efb7e90
#
_cell.length_a   1.000
_cell.length_b   1.000
_cell.length_c   1.000
_cell.angle_alpha   90.00
_cell.angle_beta   90.00
_cell.angle_gamma   90.00
#
_symmetry.space_group_name_H-M   'P 1'
#
loop_
_entity.id
_entity.type
_entity.pdbx_description
1 polymer ?
#
loop_
_entity_poly.entity_id
_entity_poly.type
_entity_poly.pdbx_seq_one_letter_code
_entity_poly.pdbx_strand_id
1 'polypeptide(L)'
;GNLYTHPVPAWVHVGNGYGKLIGETQIREFGEIETPILLTCTLCVWSAANALKEWVYEQPGMGEHTVNPVVGETNDGHVNDMWADPVQRQAVFAALDSASGGPVAEGSVGAGTGTQAFGWKGGIGTSSRRLPAALGGWTIGVLVQTNYGGVLEMNGAPVGRELGTYPYGDELAGGSADGSIMIVVATDAPLTARNLDRLGARAIMGLGRTGSYASNGSGDYVIAFSTDPGLRRPRDGREPVPQAVLTNGAMSPLFAATAEATEEAIYNAIFRATSVSSARGSREAIPMERLLDILERHGVLHWDATLPPRR
;
A
#
# COMPACT_ATOMS: atom_id res chain seq x y z
N GLY A 1 17.79 -13.44 5.90
CA GLY A 1 19.07 -12.76 6.09
C GLY A 1 18.88 -11.33 6.56
N ASN A 2 19.91 -10.70 7.12
CA ASN A 2 19.84 -9.32 7.61
C ASN A 2 19.65 -8.35 6.41
N LEU A 3 18.60 -7.52 6.45
CA LEU A 3 18.28 -6.56 5.38
C LEU A 3 19.34 -5.47 5.25
N TYR A 4 20.00 -5.11 6.33
CA TYR A 4 21.07 -4.12 6.29
C TYR A 4 22.30 -4.62 5.53
N THR A 5 22.76 -5.83 5.81
CA THR A 5 23.95 -6.41 5.16
C THR A 5 23.69 -6.89 3.72
N HIS A 6 22.44 -7.24 3.41
CA HIS A 6 21.98 -7.66 2.09
C HIS A 6 20.65 -6.98 1.76
N PRO A 7 20.69 -5.70 1.35
CA PRO A 7 19.47 -4.94 1.04
C PRO A 7 18.68 -5.59 -0.10
N VAL A 8 17.44 -5.17 -0.20
CA VAL A 8 16.48 -5.67 -1.19
C VAL A 8 16.28 -4.61 -2.26
N PRO A 9 16.35 -4.94 -3.57
CA PRO A 9 16.06 -3.99 -4.62
C PRO A 9 14.68 -3.38 -4.45
N ALA A 10 14.61 -2.04 -4.49
CA ALA A 10 13.37 -1.30 -4.24
C ALA A 10 13.33 0.03 -4.98
N TRP A 11 12.13 0.59 -5.06
CA TRP A 11 11.90 1.96 -5.52
C TRP A 11 10.70 2.58 -4.83
N VAL A 12 10.70 3.90 -4.74
CA VAL A 12 9.54 4.69 -4.34
C VAL A 12 9.01 5.44 -5.54
N HIS A 13 7.76 5.16 -5.91
CA HIS A 13 7.02 5.94 -6.91
C HIS A 13 6.07 6.90 -6.20
N VAL A 14 6.11 8.17 -6.56
CA VAL A 14 5.28 9.22 -5.96
C VAL A 14 4.17 9.57 -6.95
N GLY A 15 2.93 9.21 -6.64
CA GLY A 15 1.75 9.59 -7.40
C GLY A 15 1.36 11.04 -7.13
N ASN A 16 1.26 11.41 -5.85
CA ASN A 16 1.16 12.79 -5.37
C ASN A 16 1.92 12.91 -4.04
N GLY A 17 2.69 13.96 -3.87
CA GLY A 17 3.73 14.05 -2.84
C GLY A 17 3.35 14.88 -1.62
N TYR A 18 2.11 14.86 -1.15
CA TYR A 18 1.73 15.50 0.10
C TYR A 18 1.95 14.56 1.30
N GLY A 19 2.58 15.04 2.37
CA GLY A 19 2.85 14.21 3.56
C GLY A 19 4.30 13.72 3.65
N LYS A 20 4.50 12.56 4.26
CA LYS A 20 5.82 12.06 4.64
C LYS A 20 6.00 10.59 4.25
N LEU A 21 7.16 10.28 3.65
CA LEU A 21 7.68 8.92 3.55
C LEU A 21 9.15 8.96 4.00
N ILE A 22 9.41 8.52 5.24
CA ILE A 22 10.78 8.45 5.77
C ILE A 22 11.52 7.34 5.03
N GLY A 23 12.78 7.58 4.68
CA GLY A 23 13.64 6.65 3.94
C GLY A 23 13.59 6.81 2.42
N GLU A 24 12.64 7.56 1.88
CA GLU A 24 12.46 7.74 0.42
C GLU A 24 13.74 8.19 -0.28
N THR A 25 14.43 9.19 0.26
CA THR A 25 15.63 9.76 -0.37
C THR A 25 16.71 8.71 -0.64
N GLN A 26 17.00 7.85 0.35
CA GLN A 26 17.99 6.80 0.19
C GLN A 26 17.52 5.69 -0.76
N ILE A 27 16.24 5.30 -0.69
CA ILE A 27 15.69 4.30 -1.61
C ILE A 27 15.82 4.78 -3.07
N ARG A 28 15.54 6.05 -3.33
CA ARG A 28 15.67 6.61 -4.68
C ARG A 28 17.12 6.78 -5.13
N GLU A 29 18.04 7.04 -4.21
CA GLU A 29 19.46 7.15 -4.54
C GLU A 29 20.11 5.79 -4.82
N PHE A 30 19.83 4.79 -3.99
CA PHE A 30 20.50 3.49 -4.08
C PHE A 30 19.68 2.41 -4.80
N GLY A 31 18.37 2.58 -4.94
CA GLY A 31 17.49 1.58 -5.53
C GLY A 31 17.28 0.35 -4.65
N GLU A 32 17.37 0.48 -3.33
CA GLU A 32 17.26 -0.62 -2.38
C GLU A 32 16.72 -0.19 -1.02
N ILE A 33 16.18 -1.13 -0.25
CA ILE A 33 15.74 -0.98 1.15
C ILE A 33 16.62 -1.83 2.07
N GLU A 34 16.93 -1.27 3.26
CA GLU A 34 17.79 -1.88 4.28
C GLU A 34 17.06 -2.15 5.61
N THR A 35 15.78 -1.76 5.73
CA THR A 35 14.95 -1.96 6.92
C THR A 35 13.61 -2.59 6.56
N PRO A 36 12.87 -3.15 7.53
CA PRO A 36 11.43 -3.36 7.38
C PRO A 36 10.71 -2.06 7.01
N ILE A 37 9.50 -2.19 6.42
CA ILE A 37 8.60 -1.08 6.11
C ILE A 37 7.57 -1.01 7.22
N LEU A 38 7.44 0.16 7.88
CA LEU A 38 6.36 0.46 8.80
C LEU A 38 5.32 1.37 8.15
N LEU A 39 4.05 1.13 8.49
CA LEU A 39 2.94 2.00 8.13
C LEU A 39 2.27 2.51 9.42
N THR A 40 1.95 3.81 9.48
CA THR A 40 1.48 4.43 10.72
C THR A 40 0.62 5.68 10.47
N CYS A 41 0.28 6.44 11.52
CA CYS A 41 -0.39 7.73 11.43
C CYS A 41 0.61 8.86 11.11
N THR A 42 0.11 9.97 10.54
CA THR A 42 0.97 11.06 10.03
C THR A 42 1.86 11.71 11.07
N LEU A 43 1.40 11.91 12.31
CA LEU A 43 2.26 12.46 13.38
C LEU A 43 3.07 11.38 14.10
N CYS A 44 2.73 10.10 13.93
CA CYS A 44 3.41 8.98 14.57
C CYS A 44 4.71 8.57 13.85
N VAL A 45 4.99 9.11 12.67
CA VAL A 45 6.15 8.67 11.85
C VAL A 45 7.48 8.84 12.55
N TRP A 46 7.63 9.88 13.37
CA TRP A 46 8.88 10.19 14.04
C TRP A 46 9.20 9.18 15.14
N SER A 47 8.21 8.88 16.00
CA SER A 47 8.33 7.87 17.05
C SER A 47 8.49 6.47 16.46
N ALA A 48 7.73 6.15 15.40
CA ALA A 48 7.85 4.89 14.69
C ALA A 48 9.24 4.72 14.03
N ALA A 49 9.77 5.76 13.39
CA ALA A 49 11.10 5.71 12.77
C ALA A 49 12.20 5.54 13.81
N ASN A 50 12.11 6.25 14.96
CA ASN A 50 13.06 6.08 16.04
C ASN A 50 13.02 4.65 16.61
N ALA A 51 11.83 4.12 16.85
CA ALA A 51 11.66 2.76 17.35
C ALA A 51 12.13 1.69 16.34
N LEU A 52 11.85 1.89 15.02
CA LEU A 52 12.36 0.98 13.99
C LEU A 52 13.90 0.98 13.95
N LYS A 53 14.53 2.15 14.05
CA LYS A 53 16.00 2.27 14.15
C LYS A 53 16.52 1.47 15.34
N GLU A 54 15.90 1.61 16.53
CA GLU A 54 16.28 0.86 17.72
C GLU A 54 16.15 -0.64 17.55
N TRP A 55 15.01 -1.09 16.98
CA TRP A 55 14.79 -2.51 16.70
C TRP A 55 15.84 -3.08 15.73
N VAL A 56 16.21 -2.31 14.69
CA VAL A 56 17.25 -2.73 13.72
C VAL A 56 18.60 -2.89 14.42
N TYR A 57 18.96 -2.01 15.35
CA TYR A 57 20.22 -2.13 16.11
C TYR A 57 20.25 -3.35 17.05
N GLU A 58 19.10 -3.85 17.46
CA GLU A 58 19.03 -5.10 18.24
C GLU A 58 19.19 -6.36 17.36
N GLN A 59 19.18 -6.22 16.01
CA GLN A 59 19.35 -7.36 15.12
C GLN A 59 20.82 -7.80 15.04
N PRO A 60 21.09 -9.13 14.95
CA PRO A 60 22.44 -9.64 14.83
C PRO A 60 23.21 -9.06 13.63
N GLY A 61 24.44 -8.64 13.84
CA GLY A 61 25.34 -8.17 12.79
C GLY A 61 25.19 -6.69 12.42
N MET A 62 24.37 -5.91 13.14
CA MET A 62 24.21 -4.48 12.86
C MET A 62 25.45 -3.64 13.22
N GLY A 63 26.11 -3.91 14.36
CA GLY A 63 27.23 -3.09 14.81
C GLY A 63 26.88 -1.59 14.94
N GLU A 64 27.92 -0.73 14.86
CA GLU A 64 27.79 0.73 14.91
C GLU A 64 27.66 1.33 13.51
N HIS A 65 26.55 1.07 12.81
CA HIS A 65 26.25 1.59 11.48
C HIS A 65 25.08 2.58 11.51
N THR A 66 25.05 3.50 10.56
CA THR A 66 23.86 4.32 10.31
C THR A 66 22.81 3.52 9.56
N VAL A 67 21.54 3.79 9.82
CA VAL A 67 20.41 3.15 9.16
C VAL A 67 19.33 4.18 8.83
N ASN A 68 18.65 3.98 7.69
CA ASN A 68 17.53 4.82 7.27
C ASN A 68 16.22 4.03 7.35
N PRO A 69 15.42 4.24 8.40
CA PRO A 69 14.12 3.62 8.56
C PRO A 69 13.19 3.94 7.40
N VAL A 70 12.35 2.97 6.99
CA VAL A 70 11.30 3.19 5.99
C VAL A 70 9.95 3.23 6.69
N VAL A 71 9.33 4.42 6.74
CA VAL A 71 8.06 4.62 7.43
C VAL A 71 7.11 5.45 6.56
N GLY A 72 5.99 4.83 6.15
CA GLY A 72 4.89 5.47 5.45
C GLY A 72 3.75 5.84 6.40
N GLU A 73 2.89 6.78 5.97
CA GLU A 73 1.84 7.30 6.83
C GLU A 73 0.57 7.71 6.09
N THR A 74 -0.51 7.78 6.85
CA THR A 74 -1.74 8.48 6.44
C THR A 74 -2.30 9.29 7.60
N ASN A 75 -3.09 10.33 7.28
CA ASN A 75 -3.71 11.21 8.28
C ASN A 75 -5.06 10.67 8.71
N ASP A 76 -5.09 9.89 9.77
CA ASP A 76 -6.30 9.31 10.37
C ASP A 76 -6.86 10.12 11.56
N GLY A 77 -6.43 11.36 11.73
CA GLY A 77 -6.75 12.24 12.87
C GLY A 77 -8.22 12.59 13.07
N HIS A 78 -9.09 12.20 12.14
CA HIS A 78 -10.55 12.30 12.36
C HIS A 78 -11.06 11.32 13.42
N VAL A 79 -10.43 10.15 13.52
CA VAL A 79 -10.81 9.10 14.48
C VAL A 79 -9.70 8.87 15.50
N ASN A 80 -8.45 8.86 15.08
CA ASN A 80 -7.28 8.61 15.92
C ASN A 80 -6.78 9.90 16.57
N ASP A 81 -6.43 9.85 17.86
CA ASP A 81 -5.73 10.95 18.53
C ASP A 81 -4.22 10.87 18.27
N MET A 82 -3.83 11.22 17.05
CA MET A 82 -2.43 11.19 16.64
C MET A 82 -1.55 12.25 17.33
N TRP A 83 -2.15 13.27 17.97
CA TRP A 83 -1.43 14.29 18.75
C TRP A 83 -0.93 13.76 20.10
N ALA A 84 -1.55 12.70 20.61
CA ALA A 84 -1.09 11.99 21.80
C ALA A 84 0.13 11.08 21.54
N ASP A 85 0.66 11.05 20.31
CA ASP A 85 1.75 10.16 19.87
C ASP A 85 1.53 8.70 20.31
N PRO A 86 0.45 8.04 19.85
CA PRO A 86 0.03 6.74 20.39
C PRO A 86 0.95 5.59 19.98
N VAL A 87 1.82 5.76 18.99
CA VAL A 87 2.69 4.71 18.46
C VAL A 87 4.07 4.78 19.12
N GLN A 88 4.18 4.11 20.26
CA GLN A 88 5.39 4.05 21.06
C GLN A 88 6.25 2.83 20.71
N ARG A 89 7.49 2.80 21.22
CA ARG A 89 8.48 1.74 21.00
C ARG A 89 7.90 0.33 21.13
N GLN A 90 7.14 0.05 22.20
CA GLN A 90 6.58 -1.28 22.45
C GLN A 90 5.63 -1.73 21.33
N ALA A 91 4.81 -0.84 20.78
CA ALA A 91 3.89 -1.16 19.70
C ALA A 91 4.65 -1.50 18.40
N VAL A 92 5.72 -0.77 18.09
CA VAL A 92 6.57 -1.02 16.92
C VAL A 92 7.29 -2.34 17.05
N PHE A 93 7.92 -2.61 18.20
CA PHE A 93 8.60 -3.88 18.45
C PHE A 93 7.62 -5.06 18.36
N ALA A 94 6.46 -4.97 19.01
CA ALA A 94 5.45 -6.01 18.94
C ALA A 94 4.98 -6.28 17.51
N ALA A 95 4.81 -5.24 16.69
CA ALA A 95 4.43 -5.40 15.29
C ALA A 95 5.53 -6.10 14.47
N LEU A 96 6.79 -5.73 14.67
CA LEU A 96 7.93 -6.33 13.96
C LEU A 96 8.17 -7.78 14.40
N ASP A 97 8.12 -8.05 15.70
CA ASP A 97 8.38 -9.38 16.27
C ASP A 97 7.25 -10.37 15.97
N SER A 98 6.02 -9.89 15.80
CA SER A 98 4.86 -10.70 15.42
C SER A 98 4.68 -10.86 13.90
N ALA A 99 5.48 -10.17 13.08
CA ALA A 99 5.38 -10.25 11.64
C ALA A 99 5.61 -11.68 11.13
N SER A 100 4.68 -12.21 10.37
CA SER A 100 4.72 -13.58 9.89
C SER A 100 4.24 -13.69 8.44
N GLY A 101 4.60 -14.79 7.79
CA GLY A 101 4.05 -15.12 6.47
C GLY A 101 2.62 -15.64 6.58
N GLY A 102 1.90 -15.63 5.46
CA GLY A 102 0.53 -16.12 5.35
C GLY A 102 -0.50 -15.01 5.22
N PRO A 103 -1.79 -15.27 5.54
CA PRO A 103 -2.86 -14.30 5.42
C PRO A 103 -2.61 -13.05 6.31
N VAL A 104 -2.79 -11.88 5.72
CA VAL A 104 -2.68 -10.59 6.42
C VAL A 104 -4.05 -10.21 6.97
N ALA A 105 -4.10 -9.69 8.20
CA ALA A 105 -5.32 -9.10 8.73
C ALA A 105 -5.68 -7.82 7.97
N GLU A 106 -6.95 -7.68 7.59
CA GLU A 106 -7.43 -6.58 6.75
C GLU A 106 -8.52 -5.74 7.45
N GLY A 107 -8.83 -4.59 6.87
CA GLY A 107 -9.83 -3.65 7.38
C GLY A 107 -9.30 -2.78 8.52
N SER A 108 -10.09 -2.65 9.58
CA SER A 108 -9.84 -1.75 10.72
C SER A 108 -8.78 -2.29 11.69
N VAL A 109 -7.57 -2.62 11.17
CA VAL A 109 -6.47 -3.22 11.94
C VAL A 109 -5.19 -2.37 11.84
N GLY A 110 -4.39 -2.35 12.89
CA GLY A 110 -3.11 -1.64 12.93
C GLY A 110 -3.26 -0.18 12.44
N ALA A 111 -2.41 0.22 11.51
CA ALA A 111 -2.43 1.55 10.89
C ALA A 111 -3.74 1.85 10.12
N GLY A 112 -4.54 0.83 9.80
CA GLY A 112 -5.86 1.00 9.17
C GLY A 112 -7.00 1.28 10.14
N THR A 113 -6.77 1.29 11.47
CA THR A 113 -7.86 1.43 12.46
C THR A 113 -8.60 2.75 12.36
N GLY A 114 -7.91 3.87 12.17
CA GLY A 114 -8.53 5.21 12.11
C GLY A 114 -8.81 5.73 10.71
N THR A 115 -8.41 5.02 9.66
CA THR A 115 -8.42 5.51 8.27
C THR A 115 -9.79 5.48 7.62
N GLN A 116 -9.93 6.22 6.53
CA GLN A 116 -11.15 6.30 5.72
C GLN A 116 -10.86 6.06 4.24
N ALA A 117 -11.87 5.66 3.47
CA ALA A 117 -11.79 5.59 2.01
C ALA A 117 -13.15 6.00 1.41
N PHE A 118 -13.14 6.97 0.50
CA PHE A 118 -14.34 7.45 -0.19
C PHE A 118 -15.48 7.90 0.76
N GLY A 119 -15.12 8.44 1.94
CA GLY A 119 -16.07 8.85 2.97
C GLY A 119 -16.52 7.75 3.93
N TRP A 120 -16.23 6.49 3.63
CA TRP A 120 -16.49 5.32 4.49
C TRP A 120 -15.24 4.94 5.29
N LYS A 121 -15.40 3.99 6.22
CA LYS A 121 -14.25 3.41 6.91
C LYS A 121 -13.34 2.70 5.90
N GLY A 122 -12.07 3.10 5.88
CA GLY A 122 -11.00 2.46 5.14
C GLY A 122 -10.25 1.42 5.98
N GLY A 123 -9.02 1.10 5.60
CA GLY A 123 -8.24 0.12 6.37
C GLY A 123 -7.00 -0.36 5.66
N ILE A 124 -6.51 -1.50 6.14
CA ILE A 124 -5.52 -2.32 5.45
C ILE A 124 -6.25 -3.25 4.48
N GLY A 125 -5.71 -3.37 3.27
CA GLY A 125 -6.20 -4.34 2.30
C GLY A 125 -5.06 -4.99 1.56
N THR A 126 -5.25 -6.21 1.10
CA THR A 126 -4.24 -6.97 0.37
C THR A 126 -4.83 -7.68 -0.82
N SER A 127 -4.00 -7.95 -1.80
CA SER A 127 -4.33 -8.81 -2.93
C SER A 127 -3.05 -9.36 -3.58
N SER A 128 -3.18 -10.40 -4.36
CA SER A 128 -2.05 -10.95 -5.11
C SER A 128 -2.48 -11.52 -6.47
N ARG A 129 -1.52 -11.56 -7.38
CA ARG A 129 -1.65 -12.21 -8.68
C ARG A 129 -0.43 -13.09 -8.94
N ARG A 130 -0.68 -14.33 -9.31
CA ARG A 130 0.36 -15.21 -9.82
C ARG A 130 0.22 -15.35 -11.33
N LEU A 131 1.25 -15.00 -12.07
CA LEU A 131 1.26 -15.14 -13.51
C LEU A 131 1.32 -16.63 -13.90
N PRO A 132 0.69 -17.02 -15.02
CA PRO A 132 0.89 -18.35 -15.61
C PRO A 132 2.37 -18.63 -15.89
N ALA A 133 2.78 -19.89 -15.85
CA ALA A 133 4.15 -20.29 -16.13
C ALA A 133 4.65 -19.81 -17.51
N ALA A 134 3.78 -19.77 -18.52
CA ALA A 134 4.09 -19.24 -19.84
C ALA A 134 4.45 -17.75 -19.86
N LEU A 135 4.09 -17.00 -18.80
CA LEU A 135 4.40 -15.58 -18.59
C LEU A 135 5.44 -15.38 -17.47
N GLY A 136 6.17 -16.43 -17.11
CA GLY A 136 7.24 -16.41 -16.12
C GLY A 136 6.90 -16.94 -14.75
N GLY A 137 5.59 -17.14 -14.44
CA GLY A 137 5.15 -17.73 -13.16
C GLY A 137 5.32 -16.80 -11.93
N TRP A 138 5.69 -15.53 -12.14
CA TRP A 138 5.98 -14.57 -11.08
C TRP A 138 4.72 -14.19 -10.28
N THR A 139 4.94 -13.80 -9.04
CA THR A 139 3.90 -13.31 -8.14
C THR A 139 4.04 -11.81 -7.93
N ILE A 140 2.92 -11.10 -7.95
CA ILE A 140 2.77 -9.73 -7.44
C ILE A 140 1.89 -9.80 -6.19
N GLY A 141 2.36 -9.26 -5.08
CA GLY A 141 1.57 -9.01 -3.88
C GLY A 141 1.44 -7.51 -3.64
N VAL A 142 0.25 -7.07 -3.25
CA VAL A 142 -0.02 -5.67 -2.92
C VAL A 142 -0.65 -5.58 -1.54
N LEU A 143 -0.16 -4.63 -0.73
CA LEU A 143 -0.77 -4.20 0.51
C LEU A 143 -1.02 -2.70 0.43
N VAL A 144 -2.20 -2.25 0.88
CA VAL A 144 -2.55 -0.84 0.95
C VAL A 144 -2.95 -0.43 2.36
N GLN A 145 -2.61 0.81 2.73
CA GLN A 145 -3.21 1.56 3.82
C GLN A 145 -3.99 2.71 3.20
N THR A 146 -5.32 2.59 3.18
CA THR A 146 -6.21 3.56 2.51
C THR A 146 -6.62 4.68 3.46
N ASN A 147 -6.52 5.94 3.04
CA ASN A 147 -7.06 7.09 3.76
C ASN A 147 -7.27 8.27 2.82
N TYR A 148 -8.18 8.15 1.86
CA TYR A 148 -8.36 9.15 0.81
C TYR A 148 -9.83 9.25 0.36
N GLY A 149 -10.11 10.31 -0.42
CA GLY A 149 -11.41 10.57 -1.05
C GLY A 149 -11.41 10.25 -2.53
N GLY A 150 -12.53 10.56 -3.17
CA GLY A 150 -12.78 10.31 -4.58
C GLY A 150 -14.24 9.94 -4.81
N VAL A 151 -14.58 9.51 -6.01
CA VAL A 151 -15.91 9.02 -6.38
C VAL A 151 -15.82 7.51 -6.57
N LEU A 152 -16.18 6.74 -5.55
CA LEU A 152 -15.99 5.29 -5.58
C LEU A 152 -16.65 4.65 -6.81
N GLU A 153 -15.82 3.97 -7.59
CA GLU A 153 -16.23 3.14 -8.70
C GLU A 153 -15.75 1.70 -8.49
N MET A 154 -16.59 0.72 -8.83
CA MET A 154 -16.24 -0.70 -8.76
C MET A 154 -16.63 -1.37 -10.08
N ASN A 155 -15.63 -1.78 -10.87
CA ASN A 155 -15.84 -2.35 -12.20
C ASN A 155 -16.77 -1.48 -13.08
N GLY A 156 -16.70 -0.15 -12.98
CA GLY A 156 -17.56 0.78 -13.70
C GLY A 156 -18.93 1.04 -13.09
N ALA A 157 -19.31 0.36 -12.00
CA ALA A 157 -20.50 0.73 -11.24
C ALA A 157 -20.24 2.01 -10.44
N PRO A 158 -21.10 3.05 -10.52
CA PRO A 158 -20.89 4.35 -9.89
C PRO A 158 -21.30 4.35 -8.40
N VAL A 159 -20.68 3.48 -7.61
CA VAL A 159 -21.06 3.17 -6.21
C VAL A 159 -21.14 4.43 -5.35
N GLY A 160 -20.12 5.28 -5.42
CA GLY A 160 -20.08 6.51 -4.61
C GLY A 160 -21.24 7.44 -4.90
N ARG A 161 -21.64 7.57 -6.17
CA ARG A 161 -22.80 8.40 -6.57
C ARG A 161 -24.13 7.82 -6.07
N GLU A 162 -24.31 6.52 -6.20
CA GLU A 162 -25.55 5.86 -5.80
C GLU A 162 -25.69 5.73 -4.28
N LEU A 163 -24.59 5.63 -3.54
CA LEU A 163 -24.61 5.73 -2.08
C LEU A 163 -24.71 7.17 -1.57
N GLY A 164 -24.56 8.17 -2.44
CA GLY A 164 -24.60 9.58 -2.11
C GLY A 164 -23.35 10.09 -1.39
N THR A 165 -22.22 9.39 -1.55
CA THR A 165 -20.94 9.71 -0.89
C THR A 165 -19.90 9.97 -1.95
N TYR A 166 -19.72 11.24 -2.30
CA TYR A 166 -18.72 11.69 -3.26
C TYR A 166 -18.32 13.15 -2.98
N PRO A 167 -17.05 13.54 -3.21
CA PRO A 167 -16.61 14.91 -3.04
C PRO A 167 -17.28 15.83 -4.07
N TYR A 168 -17.38 17.10 -3.72
CA TYR A 168 -18.02 18.16 -4.54
C TYR A 168 -19.51 17.95 -4.86
N GLY A 169 -20.14 16.84 -4.47
CA GLY A 169 -21.60 16.70 -4.48
C GLY A 169 -22.27 17.69 -3.55
N ASP A 170 -21.54 18.07 -2.51
CA ASP A 170 -21.86 19.10 -1.53
C ASP A 170 -20.76 20.20 -1.51
N GLU A 171 -20.31 20.69 -2.64
CA GLU A 171 -19.47 21.91 -2.68
C GLU A 171 -20.14 23.06 -1.93
N LEU A 172 -21.43 22.92 -1.78
CA LEU A 172 -22.31 23.71 -0.94
C LEU A 172 -22.26 23.27 0.56
N ALA A 173 -21.63 22.14 0.92
CA ALA A 173 -21.59 21.57 2.27
C ALA A 173 -20.18 21.30 2.83
N GLY A 174 -19.08 21.57 2.11
CA GLY A 174 -17.72 21.64 2.66
C GLY A 174 -17.00 20.30 2.90
N GLY A 175 -17.23 19.27 2.08
CA GLY A 175 -16.48 18.01 2.14
C GLY A 175 -15.07 18.14 1.50
N SER A 176 -14.03 17.63 2.17
CA SER A 176 -12.66 17.55 1.62
C SER A 176 -12.46 16.19 0.94
N ALA A 177 -11.87 16.21 -0.27
CA ALA A 177 -11.41 15.01 -0.97
C ALA A 177 -9.97 14.61 -0.59
N ASP A 178 -9.34 15.38 0.29
CA ASP A 178 -7.96 15.19 0.70
C ASP A 178 -7.77 13.89 1.50
N GLY A 179 -6.61 13.31 1.38
CA GLY A 179 -6.27 12.07 2.06
C GLY A 179 -4.92 11.54 1.62
N SER A 180 -4.66 10.27 1.82
CA SER A 180 -3.39 9.62 1.47
C SER A 180 -3.58 8.13 1.25
N ILE A 181 -2.67 7.51 0.48
CA ILE A 181 -2.57 6.05 0.42
C ILE A 181 -1.10 5.64 0.45
N MET A 182 -0.78 4.65 1.27
CA MET A 182 0.46 3.90 1.15
C MET A 182 0.17 2.60 0.43
N ILE A 183 0.92 2.33 -0.64
CA ILE A 183 0.85 1.10 -1.42
C ILE A 183 2.21 0.42 -1.33
N VAL A 184 2.23 -0.83 -0.89
CA VAL A 184 3.42 -1.68 -0.91
C VAL A 184 3.23 -2.75 -1.96
N VAL A 185 4.15 -2.80 -2.93
CA VAL A 185 4.15 -3.80 -4.02
C VAL A 185 5.35 -4.72 -3.85
N ALA A 186 5.12 -5.99 -3.60
CA ALA A 186 6.15 -7.01 -3.50
C ALA A 186 6.09 -7.97 -4.69
N THR A 187 7.26 -8.40 -5.19
CA THR A 187 7.32 -9.42 -6.25
C THR A 187 8.53 -10.32 -6.08
N ASP A 188 8.41 -11.57 -6.51
CA ASP A 188 9.52 -12.51 -6.67
C ASP A 188 10.20 -12.42 -8.05
N ALA A 189 9.71 -11.55 -8.93
CA ALA A 189 10.31 -11.31 -10.23
C ALA A 189 11.66 -10.57 -10.08
N PRO A 190 12.70 -10.95 -10.85
CA PRO A 190 14.02 -10.30 -10.80
C PRO A 190 13.99 -8.92 -11.50
N LEU A 191 13.56 -7.90 -10.77
CA LEU A 191 13.39 -6.54 -11.26
C LEU A 191 14.42 -5.57 -10.72
N THR A 192 14.95 -4.73 -11.62
CA THR A 192 15.76 -3.56 -11.23
C THR A 192 14.90 -2.48 -10.58
N ALA A 193 15.53 -1.57 -9.83
CA ALA A 193 14.88 -0.39 -9.25
C ALA A 193 14.04 0.40 -10.27
N ARG A 194 14.57 0.61 -11.50
CA ARG A 194 13.83 1.25 -12.59
C ARG A 194 12.55 0.49 -12.97
N ASN A 195 12.57 -0.84 -12.99
CA ASN A 195 11.38 -1.64 -13.32
C ASN A 195 10.40 -1.69 -12.15
N LEU A 196 10.87 -1.60 -10.91
CA LEU A 196 10.04 -1.44 -9.71
C LEU A 196 9.32 -0.08 -9.70
N ASP A 197 9.97 1.01 -10.11
CA ASP A 197 9.31 2.30 -10.35
C ASP A 197 8.12 2.17 -11.33
N ARG A 198 8.34 1.43 -12.42
CA ARG A 198 7.29 1.18 -13.42
C ARG A 198 6.12 0.35 -12.87
N LEU A 199 6.35 -0.56 -11.92
CA LEU A 199 5.26 -1.21 -11.18
C LEU A 199 4.53 -0.19 -10.31
N GLY A 200 5.26 0.66 -9.60
CA GLY A 200 4.68 1.75 -8.81
C GLY A 200 3.72 2.63 -9.62
N ALA A 201 4.13 3.03 -10.82
CA ALA A 201 3.26 3.79 -11.73
C ALA A 201 1.98 3.04 -12.10
N ARG A 202 1.97 1.69 -12.15
CA ARG A 202 0.77 0.87 -12.44
C ARG A 202 -0.10 0.68 -11.19
N ALA A 203 0.48 0.69 -10.02
CA ALA A 203 -0.28 0.74 -8.77
C ALA A 203 -1.12 2.04 -8.70
N ILE A 204 -0.55 3.18 -9.09
CA ILE A 204 -1.31 4.45 -9.19
C ILE A 204 -2.43 4.37 -10.24
N MET A 205 -2.24 3.63 -11.35
CA MET A 205 -3.35 3.37 -12.29
C MET A 205 -4.45 2.50 -11.66
N GLY A 206 -4.07 1.52 -10.82
CA GLY A 206 -5.02 0.72 -10.04
C GLY A 206 -5.82 1.58 -9.05
N LEU A 207 -5.16 2.51 -8.36
CA LEU A 207 -5.81 3.51 -7.51
C LEU A 207 -6.82 4.35 -8.30
N GLY A 208 -6.42 4.87 -9.48
CA GLY A 208 -7.31 5.66 -10.35
C GLY A 208 -8.56 4.90 -10.80
N ARG A 209 -8.46 3.58 -11.01
CA ARG A 209 -9.60 2.72 -11.40
C ARG A 209 -10.68 2.63 -10.32
N THR A 210 -10.33 2.85 -9.06
CA THR A 210 -11.30 2.88 -7.95
C THR A 210 -12.06 4.20 -7.81
N GLY A 211 -11.71 5.22 -8.61
CA GLY A 211 -12.33 6.54 -8.60
C GLY A 211 -11.58 7.60 -7.77
N SER A 212 -10.34 7.30 -7.34
CA SER A 212 -9.45 8.31 -6.78
C SER A 212 -8.77 9.10 -7.91
N TYR A 213 -8.56 10.38 -7.68
CA TYR A 213 -7.87 11.28 -8.63
C TYR A 213 -6.63 11.94 -8.03
N ALA A 214 -6.11 11.40 -6.90
CA ALA A 214 -4.92 11.91 -6.22
C ALA A 214 -5.03 13.43 -5.98
N SER A 215 -5.94 13.84 -5.09
CA SER A 215 -6.20 15.27 -4.80
C SER A 215 -4.94 15.98 -4.31
N ASN A 216 -4.92 17.32 -4.38
CA ASN A 216 -3.75 18.12 -4.05
C ASN A 216 -3.20 17.85 -2.64
N GLY A 217 -4.06 17.58 -1.66
CA GLY A 217 -3.68 17.25 -0.28
C GLY A 217 -3.43 15.75 -0.04
N SER A 218 -3.37 14.92 -1.08
CA SER A 218 -3.15 13.48 -0.97
C SER A 218 -1.67 13.13 -0.98
N GLY A 219 -1.25 12.20 -0.12
CA GLY A 219 0.08 11.60 -0.13
C GLY A 219 0.00 10.18 -0.68
N ASP A 220 0.21 10.03 -1.98
CA ASP A 220 0.05 8.76 -2.69
C ASP A 220 1.43 8.20 -3.03
N TYR A 221 1.90 7.29 -2.20
CA TYR A 221 3.23 6.71 -2.32
C TYR A 221 3.16 5.21 -2.56
N VAL A 222 4.01 4.72 -3.45
CA VAL A 222 4.17 3.29 -3.72
C VAL A 222 5.60 2.87 -3.41
N ILE A 223 5.76 1.94 -2.47
CA ILE A 223 7.03 1.29 -2.17
C ILE A 223 7.01 -0.06 -2.88
N ALA A 224 7.79 -0.21 -3.95
CA ALA A 224 7.89 -1.44 -4.71
C ALA A 224 9.24 -2.12 -4.44
N PHE A 225 9.26 -3.44 -4.21
CA PHE A 225 10.50 -4.18 -3.99
C PHE A 225 10.43 -5.60 -4.58
N SER A 226 11.64 -6.16 -4.88
CA SER A 226 11.79 -7.53 -5.33
C SER A 226 12.38 -8.40 -4.24
N THR A 227 11.75 -9.56 -4.00
CA THR A 227 12.25 -10.57 -3.06
C THR A 227 13.21 -11.58 -3.70
N ASP A 228 13.52 -11.44 -5.00
CA ASP A 228 14.42 -12.35 -5.70
C ASP A 228 15.80 -12.40 -5.01
N PRO A 229 16.23 -13.57 -4.50
CA PRO A 229 17.51 -13.70 -3.82
C PRO A 229 18.71 -13.45 -4.72
N GLY A 230 18.57 -13.65 -6.04
CA GLY A 230 19.63 -13.42 -7.02
C GLY A 230 19.98 -11.93 -7.24
N LEU A 231 19.11 -11.02 -6.75
CA LEU A 231 19.35 -9.58 -6.84
C LEU A 231 19.94 -8.98 -5.57
N ARG A 232 19.90 -9.71 -4.45
CA ARG A 232 20.44 -9.22 -3.17
C ARG A 232 21.96 -9.26 -3.17
N ARG A 233 22.58 -8.23 -2.66
CA ARG A 233 24.05 -8.09 -2.66
C ARG A 233 24.57 -7.73 -1.30
N PRO A 234 25.80 -8.16 -0.97
CA PRO A 234 26.50 -7.63 0.20
C PRO A 234 26.68 -6.11 0.05
N ARG A 235 26.32 -5.35 1.08
CA ARG A 235 26.49 -3.88 1.12
C ARG A 235 27.93 -3.45 0.84
N ASP A 236 28.91 -4.16 1.37
CA ASP A 236 30.32 -3.83 1.28
C ASP A 236 31.02 -4.48 0.08
N GLY A 237 30.26 -5.11 -0.83
CA GLY A 237 30.79 -5.74 -2.03
C GLY A 237 31.41 -4.72 -2.99
N ARG A 238 32.67 -4.98 -3.39
CA ARG A 238 33.42 -4.11 -4.33
C ARG A 238 33.55 -4.71 -5.73
N GLU A 239 33.25 -5.99 -5.86
CA GLU A 239 33.37 -6.70 -7.13
C GLU A 239 32.10 -6.56 -7.97
N PRO A 240 32.25 -6.48 -9.30
CA PRO A 240 31.10 -6.51 -10.20
C PRO A 240 30.32 -7.83 -10.05
N VAL A 241 29.01 -7.74 -9.86
CA VAL A 241 28.13 -8.91 -9.73
C VAL A 241 27.18 -8.96 -10.93
N PRO A 242 27.22 -10.02 -11.77
CA PRO A 242 26.24 -10.22 -12.82
C PRO A 242 24.82 -10.35 -12.23
N GLN A 243 23.83 -9.76 -12.90
CA GLN A 243 22.42 -9.89 -12.52
C GLN A 243 21.60 -10.43 -13.68
N ALA A 244 20.83 -11.48 -13.40
CA ALA A 244 19.78 -11.93 -14.30
C ALA A 244 18.51 -11.12 -14.00
N VAL A 245 18.18 -10.17 -14.87
CA VAL A 245 17.00 -9.32 -14.73
C VAL A 245 16.04 -9.50 -15.88
N LEU A 246 14.74 -9.29 -15.64
CA LEU A 246 13.73 -9.36 -16.68
C LEU A 246 13.94 -8.25 -17.73
N THR A 247 13.78 -8.65 -19.00
CA THR A 247 13.79 -7.72 -20.12
C THR A 247 12.50 -6.90 -20.18
N ASN A 248 12.52 -5.78 -20.92
CA ASN A 248 11.33 -4.95 -21.10
C ASN A 248 10.14 -5.72 -21.71
N GLY A 249 10.39 -6.71 -22.58
CA GLY A 249 9.36 -7.53 -23.20
C GLY A 249 8.54 -8.37 -22.21
N ALA A 250 9.11 -8.71 -21.05
CA ALA A 250 8.44 -9.50 -20.01
C ALA A 250 7.60 -8.67 -19.02
N MET A 251 7.59 -7.33 -19.14
CA MET A 251 7.01 -6.47 -18.10
C MET A 251 5.48 -6.33 -18.18
N SER A 252 4.86 -6.45 -19.36
CA SER A 252 3.43 -6.14 -19.52
C SER A 252 2.50 -7.00 -18.65
N PRO A 253 2.70 -8.31 -18.49
CA PRO A 253 1.90 -9.12 -17.58
C PRO A 253 2.01 -8.67 -16.10
N LEU A 254 3.21 -8.26 -15.66
CA LEU A 254 3.44 -7.74 -14.31
C LEU A 254 2.73 -6.39 -14.10
N PHE A 255 2.68 -5.56 -15.14
CA PHE A 255 1.95 -4.29 -15.10
C PHE A 255 0.44 -4.49 -14.91
N ALA A 256 -0.16 -5.38 -15.71
CA ALA A 256 -1.57 -5.73 -15.56
C ALA A 256 -1.86 -6.28 -14.17
N ALA A 257 -1.06 -7.25 -13.71
CA ALA A 257 -1.18 -7.87 -12.40
C ALA A 257 -1.07 -6.84 -11.25
N THR A 258 -0.17 -5.86 -11.38
CA THR A 258 0.00 -4.81 -10.36
C THR A 258 -1.22 -3.89 -10.29
N ALA A 259 -1.74 -3.44 -11.43
CA ALA A 259 -2.92 -2.57 -11.46
C ALA A 259 -4.16 -3.28 -10.89
N GLU A 260 -4.41 -4.53 -11.30
CA GLU A 260 -5.53 -5.33 -10.81
C GLU A 260 -5.41 -5.66 -9.30
N ALA A 261 -4.22 -6.07 -8.84
CA ALA A 261 -4.03 -6.39 -7.44
C ALA A 261 -4.15 -5.12 -6.55
N THR A 262 -3.74 -3.95 -7.03
CA THR A 262 -3.91 -2.71 -6.29
C THR A 262 -5.39 -2.33 -6.17
N GLU A 263 -6.14 -2.41 -7.26
CA GLU A 263 -7.58 -2.16 -7.26
C GLU A 263 -8.31 -3.09 -6.27
N GLU A 264 -8.03 -4.39 -6.31
CA GLU A 264 -8.65 -5.36 -5.40
C GLU A 264 -8.22 -5.16 -3.94
N ALA A 265 -6.94 -4.85 -3.67
CA ALA A 265 -6.47 -4.55 -2.32
C ALA A 265 -7.23 -3.36 -1.69
N ILE A 266 -7.52 -2.34 -2.51
CA ILE A 266 -8.33 -1.19 -2.08
C ILE A 266 -9.76 -1.62 -1.75
N TYR A 267 -10.39 -2.44 -2.57
CA TYR A 267 -11.73 -2.97 -2.30
C TYR A 267 -11.73 -3.82 -1.02
N ASN A 268 -10.73 -4.68 -0.83
CA ASN A 268 -10.60 -5.49 0.39
C ASN A 268 -10.45 -4.62 1.64
N ALA A 269 -9.69 -3.52 1.58
CA ALA A 269 -9.57 -2.57 2.67
C ALA A 269 -10.94 -2.00 3.11
N ILE A 270 -11.83 -1.74 2.15
CA ILE A 270 -13.17 -1.19 2.39
C ILE A 270 -14.14 -2.29 2.87
N PHE A 271 -14.13 -3.46 2.23
CA PHE A 271 -15.06 -4.56 2.54
C PHE A 271 -14.80 -5.22 3.89
N ARG A 272 -13.53 -5.24 4.33
CA ARG A 272 -13.12 -5.80 5.62
C ARG A 272 -13.17 -4.79 6.76
N ALA A 273 -13.38 -3.50 6.45
CA ALA A 273 -13.47 -2.48 7.46
C ALA A 273 -14.73 -2.64 8.31
N THR A 274 -14.59 -2.39 9.60
CA THR A 274 -15.69 -2.29 10.57
C THR A 274 -15.82 -0.85 11.05
N SER A 275 -17.03 -0.39 11.36
CA SER A 275 -17.25 0.97 11.90
C SER A 275 -16.40 1.19 13.14
N VAL A 276 -15.82 2.38 13.27
CA VAL A 276 -14.99 2.77 14.41
C VAL A 276 -15.44 4.12 14.94
N SER A 277 -15.53 4.22 16.26
CA SER A 277 -15.86 5.47 16.98
C SER A 277 -14.84 5.73 18.07
N SER A 278 -14.52 7.01 18.28
CA SER A 278 -13.65 7.50 19.33
C SER A 278 -14.18 8.82 19.90
N ALA A 279 -13.48 9.40 20.87
CA ALA A 279 -13.79 10.74 21.37
C ALA A 279 -13.61 11.85 20.32
N ARG A 280 -12.88 11.58 19.22
CA ARG A 280 -12.62 12.54 18.14
C ARG A 280 -13.67 12.50 17.04
N GLY A 281 -14.24 11.33 16.78
CA GLY A 281 -15.22 11.16 15.71
C GLY A 281 -15.48 9.68 15.41
N SER A 282 -16.27 9.45 14.38
CA SER A 282 -16.60 8.11 13.90
C SER A 282 -16.45 7.99 12.38
N ARG A 283 -16.24 6.76 11.93
CA ARG A 283 -16.36 6.37 10.52
C ARG A 283 -17.13 5.07 10.41
N GLU A 284 -18.19 5.11 9.63
CA GLU A 284 -19.02 3.94 9.37
C GLU A 284 -18.44 3.08 8.26
N ALA A 285 -18.57 1.77 8.41
CA ALA A 285 -18.29 0.83 7.33
C ALA A 285 -19.25 1.06 6.16
N ILE A 286 -18.84 0.72 4.96
CA ILE A 286 -19.70 0.81 3.77
C ILE A 286 -20.96 -0.07 3.97
N PRO A 287 -22.16 0.38 3.62
CA PRO A 287 -23.40 -0.40 3.80
C PRO A 287 -23.46 -1.55 2.79
N MET A 288 -22.96 -2.73 3.18
CA MET A 288 -22.75 -3.87 2.30
C MET A 288 -24.00 -4.33 1.55
N GLU A 289 -25.17 -4.34 2.19
CA GLU A 289 -26.41 -4.73 1.50
C GLU A 289 -26.73 -3.81 0.33
N ARG A 290 -26.63 -2.49 0.56
CA ARG A 290 -26.87 -1.49 -0.51
C ARG A 290 -25.78 -1.56 -1.59
N LEU A 291 -24.54 -1.81 -1.20
CA LEU A 291 -23.44 -1.98 -2.14
C LEU A 291 -23.68 -3.18 -3.06
N LEU A 292 -24.02 -4.34 -2.50
CA LEU A 292 -24.30 -5.55 -3.28
C LEU A 292 -25.47 -5.34 -4.26
N ASP A 293 -26.54 -4.67 -3.83
CA ASP A 293 -27.66 -4.31 -4.70
C ASP A 293 -27.22 -3.42 -5.88
N ILE A 294 -26.35 -2.44 -5.63
CA ILE A 294 -25.78 -1.60 -6.71
C ILE A 294 -24.98 -2.44 -7.69
N LEU A 295 -24.05 -3.26 -7.18
CA LEU A 295 -23.20 -4.09 -8.04
C LEU A 295 -24.01 -5.09 -8.88
N GLU A 296 -25.07 -5.67 -8.31
CA GLU A 296 -25.98 -6.58 -9.01
C GLU A 296 -26.74 -5.85 -10.12
N ARG A 297 -27.34 -4.69 -9.82
CA ARG A 297 -28.07 -3.87 -10.82
C ARG A 297 -27.21 -3.41 -11.99
N HIS A 298 -25.92 -3.17 -11.74
CA HIS A 298 -24.94 -2.82 -12.78
C HIS A 298 -24.31 -4.04 -13.47
N GLY A 299 -24.69 -5.27 -13.08
CA GLY A 299 -24.20 -6.50 -13.69
C GLY A 299 -22.70 -6.76 -13.48
N VAL A 300 -22.11 -6.18 -12.42
CA VAL A 300 -20.68 -6.32 -12.10
C VAL A 300 -20.41 -7.29 -10.98
N LEU A 301 -21.45 -7.73 -10.27
CA LEU A 301 -21.35 -8.82 -9.31
C LEU A 301 -21.28 -10.16 -10.08
N HIS A 302 -20.32 -11.01 -9.73
CA HIS A 302 -20.07 -12.29 -10.42
C HIS A 302 -19.85 -12.15 -11.94
N TRP A 303 -19.25 -11.05 -12.35
CA TRP A 303 -19.00 -10.75 -13.77
C TRP A 303 -18.22 -11.84 -14.52
N ASP A 304 -17.37 -12.58 -13.83
CA ASP A 304 -16.59 -13.71 -14.34
C ASP A 304 -17.45 -14.91 -14.75
N ALA A 305 -18.63 -15.07 -14.14
CA ALA A 305 -19.59 -16.11 -14.52
C ALA A 305 -20.26 -15.83 -15.89
N THR A 306 -20.26 -14.58 -16.33
CA THR A 306 -20.89 -14.15 -17.60
C THR A 306 -19.87 -13.92 -18.72
N LEU A 307 -18.58 -14.06 -18.46
CA LEU A 307 -17.55 -13.95 -19.49
C LEU A 307 -17.71 -15.04 -20.57
N PRO A 308 -17.33 -14.75 -21.85
CA PRO A 308 -17.33 -15.76 -22.89
C PRO A 308 -16.57 -17.02 -22.43
N PRO A 309 -17.05 -18.23 -22.77
CA PRO A 309 -16.34 -19.43 -22.42
C PRO A 309 -14.92 -19.39 -22.99
N ARG A 310 -13.97 -19.84 -22.18
CA ARG A 310 -12.57 -19.98 -22.62
C ARG A 310 -12.55 -20.92 -23.83
N ARG A 311 -11.98 -20.45 -24.94
CA ARG A 311 -11.75 -21.28 -26.12
C ARG A 311 -10.64 -22.28 -25.88
#